data_63dcd8e054c751bc4fc13df4186f1aa2
#
_entry.id   63dcd8e054c751bc4fc13df4186f1aa2
#
_cell.length_a   1.000
_cell.length_b   1.000
_cell.length_c   1.000
_cell.angle_alpha   90.00
_cell.angle_beta   90.00
_cell.angle_gamma   90.00
#
_symmetry.space_group_name_H-M   'P 1'
#
loop_
_entity.id
_entity.type
_entity.pdbx_description
1 polymer ?
#
loop_
_entity_poly.entity_id
_entity_poly.type
_entity_poly.pdbx_seq_one_letter_code
_entity_poly.pdbx_strand_id
1 'polypeptide(L)'
;MRKKSHLALAGFLIQGMDHEVLNRRWRSFYFGNILPDCKPSFVTVRHEYDGTFDMMAEMLRALVSEEGYWSIDTADYMMDLGQVFHYIADFTYPHNSHYPGNIKDHCHYENHLKHGLRAYIRSGEAVFGGAGYKRSFSTVDEMLEYIQEAHEEYMKQPGSVENDCKYITTVCSRVLASMPQFAEVPVMAYAG
;
A
#
# COMPACT_ATOMS: atom_id res chain seq x y z
N MET A 1 -2.24 5.38 -9.75
CA MET A 1 -1.97 6.79 -9.23
C MET A 1 -0.74 7.41 -9.90
N ARG A 2 -0.47 8.73 -9.70
CA ARG A 2 0.79 9.37 -10.14
C ARG A 2 1.94 9.05 -9.20
N LYS A 3 3.16 8.90 -9.71
CA LYS A 3 4.39 8.62 -8.92
C LYS A 3 4.54 9.48 -7.64
N LYS A 4 4.15 10.76 -7.68
CA LYS A 4 4.20 11.65 -6.50
C LYS A 4 3.19 11.29 -5.41
N SER A 5 2.09 10.61 -5.76
CA SER A 5 1.13 10.08 -4.79
C SER A 5 1.72 8.85 -4.08
N HIS A 6 2.30 7.92 -4.84
CA HIS A 6 2.99 6.75 -4.27
C HIS A 6 4.14 7.15 -3.34
N LEU A 7 4.93 8.17 -3.70
CA LEU A 7 5.98 8.69 -2.83
C LEU A 7 5.42 9.33 -1.55
N ALA A 8 4.29 10.02 -1.62
CA ALA A 8 3.65 10.60 -0.44
C ALA A 8 3.10 9.51 0.50
N LEU A 9 2.49 8.46 -0.08
CA LEU A 9 2.05 7.29 0.67
C LEU A 9 3.23 6.56 1.32
N ALA A 10 4.32 6.31 0.58
CA ALA A 10 5.50 5.66 1.12
C ALA A 10 6.07 6.42 2.33
N GLY A 11 6.14 7.76 2.25
CA GLY A 11 6.55 8.60 3.38
C GLY A 11 5.63 8.48 4.58
N PHE A 12 4.31 8.47 4.36
CA PHE A 12 3.32 8.28 5.40
C PHE A 12 3.46 6.91 6.09
N LEU A 13 3.66 5.85 5.31
CA LEU A 13 3.82 4.49 5.83
C LEU A 13 5.11 4.34 6.66
N ILE A 14 6.24 4.88 6.19
CA ILE A 14 7.51 4.84 6.93
C ILE A 14 7.40 5.61 8.25
N GLN A 15 6.85 6.83 8.22
CA GLN A 15 6.72 7.65 9.42
C GLN A 15 5.72 7.04 10.44
N GLY A 16 4.64 6.46 9.95
CA GLY A 16 3.61 5.87 10.81
C GLY A 16 4.03 4.55 11.43
N MET A 17 4.80 3.74 10.70
CA MET A 17 5.32 2.46 11.22
C MET A 17 6.52 2.65 12.16
N ASP A 18 7.35 3.64 11.89
CA ASP A 18 8.58 4.00 12.64
C ASP A 18 9.47 2.79 12.99
N HIS A 19 9.62 1.86 12.05
CA HIS A 19 10.42 0.66 12.24
C HIS A 19 11.85 0.82 11.74
N GLU A 20 12.85 0.38 12.53
CA GLU A 20 14.28 0.60 12.26
C GLU A 20 14.71 0.15 10.86
N VAL A 21 14.33 -1.06 10.45
CA VAL A 21 14.73 -1.60 9.14
C VAL A 21 14.08 -0.82 8.00
N LEU A 22 12.80 -0.46 8.13
CA LEU A 22 12.09 0.33 7.14
C LEU A 22 12.70 1.74 7.02
N ASN A 23 13.06 2.34 8.15
CA ASN A 23 13.75 3.63 8.19
C ASN A 23 15.15 3.54 7.55
N ARG A 24 15.90 2.45 7.78
CA ARG A 24 17.22 2.24 7.17
C ARG A 24 17.14 2.02 5.66
N ARG A 25 16.15 1.29 5.20
CA ARG A 25 15.95 0.90 3.78
C ARG A 25 14.93 1.77 3.03
N TRP A 26 14.61 2.94 3.52
CA TRP A 26 13.58 3.81 2.97
C TRP A 26 13.70 4.06 1.46
N ARG A 27 14.92 4.17 0.93
CA ARG A 27 15.15 4.42 -0.52
C ARG A 27 14.64 3.26 -1.38
N SER A 28 14.91 2.03 -0.95
CA SER A 28 14.43 0.84 -1.67
C SER A 28 12.91 0.73 -1.62
N PHE A 29 12.30 1.01 -0.47
CA PHE A 29 10.85 1.05 -0.32
C PHE A 29 10.20 2.14 -1.19
N TYR A 30 10.76 3.35 -1.21
CA TYR A 30 10.30 4.42 -2.11
C TYR A 30 10.43 4.04 -3.57
N PHE A 31 11.56 3.46 -3.96
CA PHE A 31 11.79 3.01 -5.33
C PHE A 31 10.79 1.91 -5.73
N GLY A 32 10.55 0.93 -4.87
CA GLY A 32 9.53 -0.10 -5.07
C GLY A 32 8.15 0.48 -5.30
N ASN A 33 7.76 1.50 -4.52
CA ASN A 33 6.46 2.17 -4.69
C ASN A 33 6.27 2.89 -6.03
N ILE A 34 7.29 3.13 -6.81
CA ILE A 34 7.17 3.75 -8.14
C ILE A 34 7.66 2.83 -9.27
N LEU A 35 8.26 1.70 -8.94
CA LEU A 35 8.86 0.80 -9.91
C LEU A 35 7.87 0.23 -10.94
N PRO A 36 6.63 -0.18 -10.57
CA PRO A 36 5.63 -0.63 -11.54
C PRO A 36 5.35 0.41 -12.62
N ASP A 37 5.24 1.68 -12.25
CA ASP A 37 5.05 2.82 -13.18
C ASP A 37 6.26 3.13 -14.06
N CYS A 38 7.41 2.55 -13.77
CA CYS A 38 8.64 2.77 -14.53
C CYS A 38 8.95 1.63 -15.50
N LYS A 39 8.28 0.48 -15.39
CA LYS A 39 8.49 -0.67 -16.27
C LYS A 39 7.77 -0.46 -17.61
N PRO A 40 8.32 -0.95 -18.76
CA PRO A 40 7.62 -0.90 -20.04
C PRO A 40 6.26 -1.61 -20.02
N SER A 41 6.08 -2.62 -19.17
CA SER A 41 4.81 -3.33 -18.93
C SER A 41 3.69 -2.44 -18.40
N PHE A 42 4.00 -1.27 -17.84
CA PHE A 42 3.00 -0.27 -17.45
C PHE A 42 2.01 0.08 -18.59
N VAL A 43 2.48 0.05 -19.82
CA VAL A 43 1.64 0.37 -21.01
C VAL A 43 0.71 -0.80 -21.37
N THR A 44 1.06 -2.02 -21.01
CA THR A 44 0.36 -3.25 -21.42
C THR A 44 -0.41 -3.92 -20.30
N VAL A 45 -0.01 -3.74 -19.04
CA VAL A 45 -0.66 -4.28 -17.85
C VAL A 45 -1.32 -3.14 -17.10
N ARG A 46 -2.63 -3.09 -17.11
CA ARG A 46 -3.38 -2.12 -16.31
C ARG A 46 -3.26 -2.48 -14.83
N HIS A 47 -2.98 -1.48 -14.00
CA HIS A 47 -2.91 -1.65 -12.54
C HIS A 47 -4.34 -1.60 -11.94
N GLU A 48 -5.22 -2.45 -12.45
CA GLU A 48 -6.59 -2.60 -11.98
C GLU A 48 -6.67 -3.78 -11.01
N TYR A 49 -7.62 -3.74 -10.08
CA TYR A 49 -7.83 -4.80 -9.10
C TYR A 49 -7.94 -6.18 -9.76
N ASP A 50 -8.86 -6.33 -10.74
CA ASP A 50 -9.14 -7.61 -11.42
C ASP A 50 -7.92 -8.17 -12.18
N GLY A 51 -6.97 -7.31 -12.58
CA GLY A 51 -5.81 -7.73 -13.38
C GLY A 51 -4.53 -7.94 -12.57
N THR A 52 -4.44 -7.44 -11.34
CA THR A 52 -3.18 -7.43 -10.58
C THR A 52 -3.30 -7.94 -9.15
N PHE A 53 -4.52 -8.23 -8.66
CA PHE A 53 -4.71 -8.69 -7.29
C PHE A 53 -3.97 -10.00 -7.01
N ASP A 54 -4.11 -11.01 -7.87
CA ASP A 54 -3.47 -12.31 -7.66
C ASP A 54 -1.94 -12.20 -7.64
N MET A 55 -1.37 -11.41 -8.54
CA MET A 55 0.07 -11.14 -8.56
C MET A 55 0.52 -10.44 -7.28
N MET A 56 -0.19 -9.42 -6.84
CA MET A 56 0.08 -8.71 -5.58
C MET A 56 -0.04 -9.66 -4.38
N ALA A 57 -1.04 -10.54 -4.38
CA ALA A 57 -1.24 -11.53 -3.33
C ALA A 57 -0.08 -12.52 -3.23
N GLU A 58 0.43 -13.01 -4.36
CA GLU A 58 1.61 -13.87 -4.38
C GLU A 58 2.85 -13.15 -3.84
N MET A 59 3.05 -11.89 -4.23
CA MET A 59 4.15 -11.07 -3.69
C MET A 59 4.01 -10.90 -2.17
N LEU A 60 2.81 -10.61 -1.66
CA LEU A 60 2.59 -10.46 -0.23
C LEU A 60 2.83 -11.78 0.53
N ARG A 61 2.39 -12.92 -0.01
CA ARG A 61 2.69 -14.25 0.57
C ARG A 61 4.19 -14.52 0.64
N ALA A 62 4.93 -14.20 -0.42
CA ALA A 62 6.37 -14.36 -0.43
C ALA A 62 7.06 -13.50 0.63
N LEU A 63 6.64 -12.25 0.78
CA LEU A 63 7.18 -11.34 1.79
C LEU A 63 6.89 -11.80 3.23
N VAL A 64 5.74 -12.42 3.49
CA VAL A 64 5.35 -12.89 4.83
C VAL A 64 5.87 -14.31 5.13
N SER A 65 6.45 -15.00 4.14
CA SER A 65 7.03 -16.33 4.32
C SER A 65 8.25 -16.33 5.27
N GLU A 66 8.71 -17.50 5.67
CA GLU A 66 9.94 -17.65 6.47
C GLU A 66 11.16 -17.08 5.73
N GLU A 67 11.28 -17.31 4.43
CA GLU A 67 12.35 -16.73 3.59
C GLU A 67 12.27 -15.21 3.54
N GLY A 68 11.05 -14.65 3.42
CA GLY A 68 10.80 -13.22 3.48
C GLY A 68 11.23 -12.64 4.83
N TYR A 69 10.92 -13.32 5.93
CA TYR A 69 11.34 -12.89 7.27
C TYR A 69 12.87 -12.73 7.38
N TRP A 70 13.63 -13.70 6.91
CA TRP A 70 15.10 -13.62 6.93
C TRP A 70 15.67 -12.58 5.96
N SER A 71 14.90 -12.16 4.97
CA SER A 71 15.30 -11.19 3.94
C SER A 71 14.93 -9.75 4.24
N ILE A 72 14.24 -9.47 5.34
CA ILE A 72 13.64 -8.16 5.64
C ILE A 72 14.62 -6.98 5.52
N ASP A 73 15.90 -7.15 5.87
CA ASP A 73 16.91 -6.11 5.78
C ASP A 73 17.68 -6.14 4.45
N THR A 74 17.01 -6.48 3.36
CA THR A 74 17.57 -6.40 2.03
C THR A 74 16.90 -5.32 1.18
N ALA A 75 17.62 -4.83 0.17
CA ALA A 75 17.09 -3.85 -0.77
C ALA A 75 15.95 -4.45 -1.60
N ASP A 76 16.08 -5.72 -1.99
CA ASP A 76 15.11 -6.42 -2.83
C ASP A 76 13.79 -6.64 -2.08
N TYR A 77 13.84 -7.13 -0.82
CA TYR A 77 12.65 -7.23 0.02
C TYR A 77 11.89 -5.91 0.12
N MET A 78 12.60 -4.81 0.38
CA MET A 78 11.98 -3.49 0.51
C MET A 78 11.47 -2.94 -0.82
N MET A 79 12.08 -3.29 -1.95
CA MET A 79 11.53 -2.96 -3.27
C MET A 79 10.24 -3.74 -3.54
N ASP A 80 10.21 -5.03 -3.23
CA ASP A 80 9.01 -5.85 -3.42
C ASP A 80 7.90 -5.42 -2.49
N LEU A 81 8.20 -5.10 -1.23
CA LEU A 81 7.26 -4.51 -0.29
C LEU A 81 6.67 -3.20 -0.85
N GLY A 82 7.52 -2.34 -1.41
CA GLY A 82 7.07 -1.12 -2.07
C GLY A 82 6.14 -1.37 -3.25
N GLN A 83 6.40 -2.40 -4.06
CA GLN A 83 5.53 -2.78 -5.18
C GLN A 83 4.16 -3.28 -4.70
N VAL A 84 4.11 -4.07 -3.61
CA VAL A 84 2.83 -4.50 -3.01
C VAL A 84 1.97 -3.28 -2.64
N PHE A 85 2.57 -2.29 -1.95
CA PHE A 85 1.82 -1.08 -1.57
C PHE A 85 1.48 -0.18 -2.75
N HIS A 86 2.26 -0.21 -3.84
CA HIS A 86 1.89 0.43 -5.09
C HIS A 86 0.56 -0.15 -5.62
N TYR A 87 0.47 -1.47 -5.76
CA TYR A 87 -0.74 -2.12 -6.30
C TYR A 87 -1.96 -1.93 -5.39
N ILE A 88 -1.83 -2.12 -4.08
CA ILE A 88 -2.93 -1.88 -3.13
C ILE A 88 -3.47 -0.44 -3.26
N ALA A 89 -2.57 0.54 -3.42
CA ALA A 89 -2.95 1.94 -3.56
C ALA A 89 -3.59 2.26 -4.93
N ASP A 90 -3.31 1.46 -5.94
CA ASP A 90 -3.92 1.62 -7.27
C ASP A 90 -5.30 0.94 -7.39
N PHE A 91 -5.73 0.14 -6.41
CA PHE A 91 -7.08 -0.43 -6.35
C PHE A 91 -8.14 0.63 -6.01
N THR A 92 -8.09 1.77 -6.71
CA THR A 92 -8.97 2.91 -6.53
C THR A 92 -9.79 3.22 -7.78
N TYR A 93 -10.78 4.09 -7.63
CA TYR A 93 -11.78 4.39 -8.65
C TYR A 93 -11.21 4.69 -10.05
N PRO A 94 -10.14 5.50 -10.22
CA PRO A 94 -9.63 5.78 -11.56
C PRO A 94 -9.02 4.56 -12.27
N HIS A 95 -8.61 3.56 -11.51
CA HIS A 95 -8.04 2.30 -12.01
C HIS A 95 -9.06 1.15 -12.05
N ASN A 96 -10.35 1.48 -11.93
CA ASN A 96 -11.42 0.51 -12.06
C ASN A 96 -11.81 0.32 -13.53
N SER A 97 -12.06 -0.92 -13.94
CA SER A 97 -12.51 -1.28 -15.29
C SER A 97 -13.82 -0.57 -15.71
N HIS A 98 -14.61 -0.13 -14.74
CA HIS A 98 -15.87 0.60 -14.94
C HIS A 98 -15.73 2.12 -14.86
N TYR A 99 -14.51 2.67 -14.81
CA TYR A 99 -14.31 4.11 -14.82
C TYR A 99 -14.86 4.72 -16.11
N PRO A 100 -15.87 5.62 -16.05
CA PRO A 100 -16.58 6.11 -17.22
C PRO A 100 -15.81 7.19 -17.99
N GLY A 101 -14.67 7.64 -17.45
CA GLY A 101 -13.88 8.72 -18.03
C GLY A 101 -12.96 8.26 -19.14
N ASN A 102 -12.63 9.17 -20.04
CA ASN A 102 -11.57 8.98 -21.02
C ASN A 102 -10.18 9.22 -20.40
N ILE A 103 -9.09 8.99 -21.16
CA ILE A 103 -7.71 9.17 -20.70
C ILE A 103 -7.45 10.58 -20.14
N LYS A 104 -8.05 11.62 -20.72
CA LYS A 104 -7.89 13.00 -20.25
C LYS A 104 -8.54 13.20 -18.88
N ASP A 105 -9.75 12.66 -18.71
CA ASP A 105 -10.48 12.71 -17.44
C ASP A 105 -9.73 11.93 -16.37
N HIS A 106 -9.21 10.75 -16.71
CA HIS A 106 -8.34 9.95 -15.85
C HIS A 106 -7.10 10.73 -15.39
N CYS A 107 -6.35 11.33 -16.32
CA CYS A 107 -5.18 12.15 -16.00
C CYS A 107 -5.52 13.37 -15.12
N HIS A 108 -6.69 13.96 -15.33
CA HIS A 108 -7.16 15.10 -14.53
C HIS A 108 -7.51 14.66 -13.11
N TYR A 109 -8.24 13.55 -12.99
CA TYR A 109 -8.59 12.97 -11.69
C TYR A 109 -7.33 12.60 -10.88
N GLU A 110 -6.38 11.90 -11.48
CA GLU A 110 -5.12 11.56 -10.82
C GLU A 110 -4.31 12.78 -10.37
N ASN A 111 -4.41 13.89 -11.14
CA ASN A 111 -3.78 15.14 -10.72
C ASN A 111 -4.45 15.72 -9.47
N HIS A 112 -5.77 15.62 -9.36
CA HIS A 112 -6.51 16.02 -8.16
C HIS A 112 -6.19 15.11 -6.98
N LEU A 113 -6.19 13.78 -7.19
CA LEU A 113 -5.81 12.81 -6.18
C LEU A 113 -4.39 13.05 -5.64
N LYS A 114 -3.44 13.38 -6.51
CA LYS A 114 -2.06 13.72 -6.11
C LYS A 114 -2.01 14.90 -5.13
N HIS A 115 -2.82 15.92 -5.36
CA HIS A 115 -2.87 17.08 -4.45
C HIS A 115 -3.68 16.77 -3.19
N GLY A 116 -4.81 16.10 -3.34
CA GLY A 116 -5.68 15.68 -2.24
C GLY A 116 -4.98 14.78 -1.23
N LEU A 117 -4.36 13.71 -1.69
CA LEU A 117 -3.64 12.76 -0.83
C LEU A 117 -2.51 13.43 -0.04
N ARG A 118 -1.75 14.31 -0.69
CA ARG A 118 -0.69 15.05 -0.01
C ARG A 118 -1.21 16.06 1.01
N ALA A 119 -2.34 16.69 0.74
CA ALA A 119 -3.01 17.59 1.68
C ALA A 119 -3.57 16.79 2.86
N TYR A 120 -4.25 15.67 2.61
CA TYR A 120 -4.83 14.77 3.59
C TYR A 120 -3.79 14.21 4.58
N ILE A 121 -2.62 13.81 4.06
CA ILE A 121 -1.50 13.36 4.91
C ILE A 121 -0.94 14.52 5.75
N ARG A 122 -0.75 15.71 5.14
CA ARG A 122 -0.13 16.85 5.82
C ARG A 122 -1.04 17.49 6.87
N SER A 123 -2.35 17.45 6.68
CA SER A 123 -3.32 17.99 7.65
C SER A 123 -3.40 17.16 8.93
N GLY A 124 -2.87 15.93 8.91
CA GLY A 124 -3.00 14.98 10.01
C GLY A 124 -4.34 14.22 10.00
N GLU A 125 -5.16 14.40 8.96
CA GLU A 125 -6.40 13.62 8.81
C GLU A 125 -6.12 12.14 8.51
N ALA A 126 -4.99 11.85 7.84
CA ALA A 126 -4.52 10.49 7.65
C ALA A 126 -3.95 9.94 8.97
N VAL A 127 -4.66 8.99 9.57
CA VAL A 127 -4.22 8.31 10.78
C VAL A 127 -3.65 6.94 10.40
N PHE A 128 -2.42 6.65 10.83
CA PHE A 128 -1.79 5.35 10.59
C PHE A 128 -2.59 4.23 11.28
N GLY A 129 -2.90 3.16 10.57
CA GLY A 129 -3.81 2.10 11.01
C GLY A 129 -5.30 2.47 11.00
N GLY A 130 -5.64 3.74 10.80
CA GLY A 130 -7.01 4.26 10.90
C GLY A 130 -7.47 4.47 12.34
N ALA A 131 -8.49 5.31 12.54
CA ALA A 131 -9.03 5.59 13.88
C ALA A 131 -9.60 4.33 14.52
N GLY A 132 -9.17 4.03 15.76
CA GLY A 132 -9.72 2.93 16.56
C GLY A 132 -9.34 1.52 16.10
N TYR A 133 -8.38 1.38 15.20
CA TYR A 133 -7.96 0.08 14.70
C TYR A 133 -7.30 -0.78 15.79
N LYS A 134 -7.90 -1.95 16.04
CA LYS A 134 -7.41 -2.94 17.03
C LYS A 134 -7.22 -4.34 16.43
N ARG A 135 -7.58 -4.54 15.15
CA ARG A 135 -7.47 -5.84 14.49
C ARG A 135 -6.05 -6.04 13.98
N SER A 136 -5.36 -7.04 14.51
CA SER A 136 -4.17 -7.62 13.87
C SER A 136 -4.61 -8.84 13.07
N PHE A 137 -3.98 -9.08 11.93
CA PHE A 137 -4.17 -10.29 11.15
C PHE A 137 -3.18 -11.35 11.62
N SER A 138 -3.64 -12.58 11.77
CA SER A 138 -2.81 -13.69 12.24
C SER A 138 -2.16 -14.43 11.07
N THR A 139 -2.72 -14.28 9.87
CA THR A 139 -2.24 -14.95 8.65
C THR A 139 -2.23 -14.00 7.47
N VAL A 140 -1.45 -14.34 6.45
CA VAL A 140 -1.45 -13.58 5.18
C VAL A 140 -2.80 -13.68 4.47
N ASP A 141 -3.51 -14.79 4.61
CA ASP A 141 -4.82 -14.95 3.99
C ASP A 141 -5.86 -14.03 4.61
N GLU A 142 -5.82 -13.81 5.94
CA GLU A 142 -6.65 -12.78 6.60
C GLU A 142 -6.32 -11.35 6.13
N MET A 143 -5.04 -11.06 5.81
CA MET A 143 -4.67 -9.77 5.21
C MET A 143 -5.24 -9.61 3.81
N LEU A 144 -5.17 -10.66 3.00
CA LEU A 144 -5.70 -10.66 1.64
C LEU A 144 -7.23 -10.54 1.64
N GLU A 145 -7.92 -11.29 2.48
CA GLU A 145 -9.37 -11.17 2.69
C GLU A 145 -9.75 -9.74 3.09
N TYR A 146 -8.99 -9.15 4.02
CA TYR A 146 -9.22 -7.75 4.41
C TYR A 146 -9.04 -6.78 3.24
N ILE A 147 -8.03 -6.96 2.38
CA ILE A 147 -7.83 -6.10 1.20
C ILE A 147 -9.03 -6.23 0.24
N GLN A 148 -9.53 -7.45 0.02
CA GLN A 148 -10.71 -7.71 -0.82
C GLN A 148 -11.96 -7.06 -0.23
N GLU A 149 -12.28 -7.33 1.03
CA GLU A 149 -13.44 -6.74 1.73
C GLU A 149 -13.39 -5.20 1.71
N ALA A 150 -12.21 -4.63 2.00
CA ALA A 150 -12.02 -3.19 1.99
C ALA A 150 -12.22 -2.60 0.58
N HIS A 151 -11.75 -3.30 -0.47
CA HIS A 151 -11.98 -2.90 -1.85
C HIS A 151 -13.46 -2.96 -2.23
N GLU A 152 -14.16 -4.04 -1.88
CA GLU A 152 -15.59 -4.19 -2.13
C GLU A 152 -16.40 -3.09 -1.44
N GLU A 153 -16.09 -2.78 -0.17
CA GLU A 153 -16.76 -1.69 0.57
C GLU A 153 -16.45 -0.31 -0.03
N TYR A 154 -15.21 -0.10 -0.44
CA TYR A 154 -14.80 1.12 -1.12
C TYR A 154 -15.56 1.31 -2.44
N MET A 155 -15.74 0.25 -3.23
CA MET A 155 -16.44 0.30 -4.52
C MET A 155 -17.95 0.58 -4.40
N LYS A 156 -18.55 0.39 -3.23
CA LYS A 156 -19.94 0.81 -2.95
C LYS A 156 -20.07 2.32 -2.74
N GLN A 157 -18.97 3.02 -2.50
CA GLN A 157 -18.94 4.46 -2.30
C GLN A 157 -18.86 5.20 -3.64
N PRO A 158 -19.38 6.42 -3.73
CA PRO A 158 -19.15 7.25 -4.91
C PRO A 158 -17.65 7.53 -5.09
N GLY A 159 -17.17 7.46 -6.33
CA GLY A 159 -15.79 7.81 -6.66
C GLY A 159 -15.47 9.25 -6.30
N SER A 160 -14.57 9.46 -5.36
CA SER A 160 -14.12 10.78 -4.95
C SER A 160 -12.68 10.74 -4.43
N VAL A 161 -11.98 11.86 -4.59
CA VAL A 161 -10.61 12.01 -4.07
C VAL A 161 -10.55 11.79 -2.55
N GLU A 162 -11.58 12.18 -1.82
CA GLU A 162 -11.65 11.98 -0.37
C GLU A 162 -11.74 10.49 -0.01
N ASN A 163 -12.62 9.75 -0.68
CA ASN A 163 -12.76 8.30 -0.46
C ASN A 163 -11.49 7.55 -0.86
N ASP A 164 -10.86 7.95 -1.98
CA ASP A 164 -9.56 7.39 -2.38
C ASP A 164 -8.49 7.62 -1.31
N CYS A 165 -8.37 8.85 -0.79
CA CYS A 165 -7.39 9.17 0.26
C CYS A 165 -7.60 8.32 1.51
N LYS A 166 -8.85 8.17 1.96
CA LYS A 166 -9.21 7.33 3.11
C LYS A 166 -8.87 5.87 2.86
N TYR A 167 -9.29 5.33 1.71
CA TYR A 167 -9.01 3.95 1.33
C TYR A 167 -7.49 3.69 1.31
N ILE A 168 -6.75 4.47 0.51
CA ILE A 168 -5.31 4.30 0.32
C ILE A 168 -4.56 4.30 1.65
N THR A 169 -4.78 5.32 2.48
CA THR A 169 -4.03 5.47 3.73
C THR A 169 -4.43 4.41 4.76
N THR A 170 -5.70 4.08 4.87
CA THR A 170 -6.20 3.11 5.85
C THR A 170 -5.79 1.69 5.49
N VAL A 171 -6.04 1.26 4.25
CA VAL A 171 -5.75 -0.14 3.87
C VAL A 171 -4.25 -0.40 3.89
N CYS A 172 -3.45 0.48 3.26
CA CYS A 172 -2.00 0.29 3.23
C CYS A 172 -1.38 0.30 4.63
N SER A 173 -1.79 1.22 5.51
CA SER A 173 -1.22 1.27 6.86
C SER A 173 -1.63 0.09 7.74
N ARG A 174 -2.86 -0.42 7.60
CA ARG A 174 -3.32 -1.61 8.33
C ARG A 174 -2.59 -2.87 7.88
N VAL A 175 -2.43 -3.06 6.57
CA VAL A 175 -1.67 -4.19 6.03
C VAL A 175 -0.22 -4.14 6.54
N LEU A 176 0.44 -2.98 6.43
CA LEU A 176 1.82 -2.84 6.91
C LEU A 176 1.95 -3.11 8.42
N ALA A 177 1.07 -2.53 9.23
CA ALA A 177 1.08 -2.72 10.70
C ALA A 177 0.79 -4.16 11.13
N SER A 178 0.21 -4.98 10.25
CA SER A 178 -0.15 -6.37 10.54
C SER A 178 0.87 -7.38 10.04
N MET A 179 1.89 -6.93 9.31
CA MET A 179 2.95 -7.82 8.84
C MET A 179 3.82 -8.28 10.03
N PRO A 180 3.97 -9.60 10.25
CA PRO A 180 4.69 -10.14 11.43
C PRO A 180 6.15 -9.67 11.51
N GLN A 181 6.77 -9.38 10.37
CA GLN A 181 8.14 -8.88 10.30
C GLN A 181 8.33 -7.49 10.93
N PHE A 182 7.26 -6.70 11.02
CA PHE A 182 7.25 -5.36 11.62
C PHE A 182 6.53 -5.33 12.98
N ALA A 183 5.94 -6.45 13.41
CA ALA A 183 5.45 -6.56 14.78
C ALA A 183 6.64 -6.47 15.73
N GLU A 184 6.53 -5.69 16.79
CA GLU A 184 7.52 -5.72 17.86
C GLU A 184 7.59 -7.14 18.40
N VAL A 185 8.70 -7.83 18.15
CA VAL A 185 9.00 -9.10 18.83
C VAL A 185 9.13 -8.74 20.29
N PRO A 186 8.31 -9.28 21.21
CA PRO A 186 8.57 -9.11 22.62
C PRO A 186 10.00 -9.56 22.86
N VAL A 187 10.86 -8.68 23.38
CA VAL A 187 12.21 -9.05 23.80
C VAL A 187 12.04 -10.18 24.79
N MET A 188 12.21 -11.42 24.34
CA MET A 188 12.34 -12.57 25.20
C MET A 188 13.57 -12.24 26.04
N ALA A 189 13.32 -11.79 27.28
CA ALA A 189 14.38 -11.64 28.25
C ALA A 189 15.07 -13.01 28.35
N TYR A 190 16.23 -13.12 27.77
CA TYR A 190 17.13 -14.23 28.08
C TYR A 190 17.47 -14.07 29.56
N ALA A 191 16.73 -14.79 30.40
CA ALA A 191 17.13 -15.03 31.78
C ALA A 191 18.38 -15.87 31.71
N GLY A 192 19.55 -15.23 31.95
CA GLY A 192 20.83 -15.86 32.13
C GLY A 192 20.93 -16.64 33.43
#